data_615cf558d77d6635f673fca08aa3ee1d
#
_entry.id   615cf558d77d6635f673fca08aa3ee1d
#
_cell.length_a   1.000
_cell.length_b   1.000
_cell.length_c   1.000
_cell.angle_alpha   90.00
_cell.angle_beta   90.00
_cell.angle_gamma   90.00
#
_symmetry.space_group_name_H-M   'P 1'
#
loop_
_entity.id
_entity.type
_entity.pdbx_description
1 polymer ?
#
loop_
_entity_poly.entity_id
_entity_poly.type
_entity_poly.pdbx_seq_one_letter_code
_entity_poly.pdbx_strand_id
1 'polypeptide(L)'
;MKIIVTESIALEGIEHLKQKGYEVDVKFGISREDLLEIIQEYDALIVRSVTKVNEELLEKATALKVVGRAGNGVDNIDLKAATARGIIVVNTPESNIMAAAELAVADAYAIFRNLIQAVEAGRHGDFRRGRFIGNELDGKTAGIIGLGRIGSIVARKLMGSNMRVIAYDPYIGAEHFAQLGVTRCETLEELLRLSLIHI
;
A
#
# COMPACT_ATOMS: atom_id res chain seq x y z
N MET A 1 29.42 6.12 -1.11
CA MET A 1 28.10 6.57 -1.60
C MET A 1 27.48 7.47 -0.55
N LYS A 2 26.99 8.62 -0.99
CA LYS A 2 26.25 9.56 -0.15
C LYS A 2 24.74 9.35 -0.41
N ILE A 3 23.98 9.10 0.64
CA ILE A 3 22.57 8.73 0.59
C ILE A 3 21.77 9.78 1.32
N ILE A 4 20.67 10.26 0.73
CA ILE A 4 19.69 11.10 1.42
C ILE A 4 18.40 10.32 1.70
N VAL A 5 17.87 10.46 2.91
CA VAL A 5 16.58 9.89 3.32
C VAL A 5 15.63 11.04 3.65
N THR A 6 14.59 11.22 2.83
CA THR A 6 13.68 12.39 2.92
C THR A 6 12.42 12.13 3.75
N GLU A 7 12.09 10.86 4.00
CA GLU A 7 10.89 10.47 4.73
C GLU A 7 11.21 9.44 5.82
N SER A 8 10.39 9.40 6.86
CA SER A 8 10.60 8.49 8.01
C SER A 8 10.54 7.02 7.57
N ILE A 9 11.63 6.31 7.81
CA ILE A 9 11.77 4.86 7.66
C ILE A 9 12.25 4.26 8.98
N ALA A 10 12.28 2.93 9.09
CA ALA A 10 12.81 2.24 10.26
C ALA A 10 14.27 2.64 10.52
N LEU A 11 14.59 3.00 11.77
CA LEU A 11 15.93 3.44 12.16
C LEU A 11 16.97 2.36 11.91
N GLU A 12 16.61 1.11 12.09
CA GLU A 12 17.45 -0.06 11.82
C GLU A 12 17.94 -0.09 10.37
N GLY A 13 17.11 0.36 9.43
CA GLY A 13 17.49 0.49 8.01
C GLY A 13 18.57 1.55 7.79
N ILE A 14 18.44 2.69 8.47
CA ILE A 14 19.43 3.78 8.43
C ILE A 14 20.75 3.33 9.05
N GLU A 15 20.67 2.70 10.21
CA GLU A 15 21.86 2.17 10.90
C GLU A 15 22.56 1.10 10.07
N HIS A 16 21.81 0.20 9.43
CA HIS A 16 22.37 -0.81 8.56
C HIS A 16 23.16 -0.20 7.39
N LEU A 17 22.64 0.86 6.76
CA LEU A 17 23.36 1.57 5.69
C LEU A 17 24.65 2.20 6.22
N LYS A 18 24.63 2.85 7.38
CA LYS A 18 25.81 3.42 8.03
C LYS A 18 26.87 2.35 8.36
N GLN A 19 26.44 1.20 8.88
CA GLN A 19 27.32 0.06 9.18
C GLN A 19 27.98 -0.51 7.92
N LYS A 20 27.33 -0.40 6.75
CA LYS A 20 27.91 -0.75 5.45
C LYS A 20 28.89 0.29 4.91
N GLY A 21 29.15 1.36 5.65
CA GLY A 21 30.12 2.41 5.28
C GLY A 21 29.55 3.49 4.36
N TYR A 22 28.23 3.60 4.24
CA TYR A 22 27.60 4.68 3.49
C TYR A 22 27.47 5.94 4.36
N GLU A 23 27.66 7.10 3.74
CA GLU A 23 27.30 8.39 4.34
C GLU A 23 25.81 8.59 4.18
N VAL A 24 25.05 8.70 5.28
CA VAL A 24 23.59 8.78 5.27
C VAL A 24 23.13 10.05 5.94
N ASP A 25 22.58 10.96 5.16
CA ASP A 25 21.93 12.19 5.60
C ASP A 25 20.43 11.94 5.76
N VAL A 26 19.93 12.18 6.97
CA VAL A 26 18.51 12.06 7.29
C VAL A 26 17.89 13.45 7.32
N LYS A 27 17.03 13.75 6.36
CA LYS A 27 16.37 15.05 6.20
C LYS A 27 14.85 14.87 6.06
N PHE A 28 14.23 14.31 7.10
CA PHE A 28 12.79 14.08 7.12
C PHE A 28 12.01 15.37 6.98
N GLY A 29 11.08 15.40 6.02
CA GLY A 29 10.23 16.55 5.78
C GLY A 29 10.93 17.72 5.09
N ILE A 30 12.08 17.48 4.47
CA ILE A 30 12.77 18.49 3.65
C ILE A 30 11.81 19.12 2.62
N SER A 31 11.90 20.44 2.45
CA SER A 31 11.10 21.13 1.44
C SER A 31 11.47 20.70 0.02
N ARG A 32 10.58 20.93 -0.93
CA ARG A 32 10.86 20.65 -2.34
C ARG A 32 12.03 21.47 -2.84
N GLU A 33 12.06 22.73 -2.49
CA GLU A 33 13.05 23.72 -2.88
C GLU A 33 14.43 23.30 -2.37
N ASP A 34 14.56 23.03 -1.06
CA ASP A 34 15.82 22.62 -0.46
C ASP A 34 16.32 21.29 -1.04
N LEU A 35 15.41 20.36 -1.33
CA LEU A 35 15.79 19.08 -1.95
C LEU A 35 16.37 19.28 -3.35
N LEU A 36 15.76 20.14 -4.16
CA LEU A 36 16.25 20.46 -5.51
C LEU A 36 17.62 21.13 -5.51
N GLU A 37 17.97 21.87 -4.46
CA GLU A 37 19.26 22.53 -4.32
C GLU A 37 20.41 21.54 -4.00
N ILE A 38 20.11 20.52 -3.20
CA ILE A 38 21.16 19.63 -2.66
C ILE A 38 21.23 18.26 -3.33
N ILE A 39 20.21 17.83 -4.08
CA ILE A 39 20.10 16.45 -4.60
C ILE A 39 21.25 16.05 -5.49
N GLN A 40 21.89 17.00 -6.16
CA GLN A 40 23.07 16.77 -7.01
C GLN A 40 24.29 16.22 -6.27
N GLU A 41 24.32 16.31 -4.93
CA GLU A 41 25.42 15.81 -4.10
C GLU A 41 25.27 14.34 -3.71
N TYR A 42 24.12 13.70 -4.02
CA TYR A 42 23.79 12.37 -3.51
C TYR A 42 23.83 11.32 -4.63
N ASP A 43 24.41 10.17 -4.29
CA ASP A 43 24.41 8.97 -5.15
C ASP A 43 23.10 8.18 -5.06
N ALA A 44 22.39 8.26 -3.92
CA ALA A 44 21.14 7.56 -3.69
C ALA A 44 20.12 8.40 -2.91
N LEU A 45 18.84 8.24 -3.27
CA LEU A 45 17.71 8.88 -2.63
C LEU A 45 16.75 7.81 -2.10
N ILE A 46 16.40 7.88 -0.81
CA ILE A 46 15.40 7.01 -0.20
C ILE A 46 14.17 7.84 0.15
N VAL A 47 13.03 7.40 -0.38
CA VAL A 47 11.71 8.05 -0.22
C VAL A 47 10.64 7.06 0.25
N ARG A 48 9.47 7.56 0.60
CA ARG A 48 8.23 6.80 0.72
C ARG A 48 7.19 7.32 -0.30
N SER A 49 6.08 7.85 0.17
CA SER A 49 4.94 8.23 -0.68
C SER A 49 4.79 9.73 -0.92
N VAL A 50 5.41 10.58 -0.09
CA VAL A 50 5.23 12.04 -0.12
C VAL A 50 6.16 12.70 -1.12
N THR A 51 7.45 12.34 -1.09
CA THR A 51 8.45 12.92 -1.99
C THR A 51 8.19 12.49 -3.42
N LYS A 52 7.89 13.44 -4.29
CA LYS A 52 7.72 13.19 -5.73
C LYS A 52 9.06 13.21 -6.44
N VAL A 53 9.43 12.07 -7.02
CA VAL A 53 10.65 11.91 -7.83
C VAL A 53 10.27 12.03 -9.30
N ASN A 54 9.96 13.25 -9.70
CA ASN A 54 9.57 13.60 -11.07
C ASN A 54 10.79 14.00 -11.92
N GLU A 55 10.55 14.29 -13.19
CA GLU A 55 11.59 14.65 -14.15
C GLU A 55 12.44 15.84 -13.67
N GLU A 56 11.82 16.90 -13.13
CA GLU A 56 12.50 18.08 -12.60
C GLU A 56 13.56 17.73 -11.54
N LEU A 57 13.21 16.85 -10.57
CA LEU A 57 14.15 16.42 -9.54
C LEU A 57 15.26 15.56 -10.14
N LEU A 58 14.91 14.65 -11.05
CA LEU A 58 15.88 13.78 -11.69
C LEU A 58 16.86 14.55 -12.60
N GLU A 59 16.46 15.68 -13.17
CA GLU A 59 17.33 16.58 -13.92
C GLU A 59 18.40 17.24 -13.03
N LYS A 60 18.01 17.64 -11.82
CA LYS A 60 18.94 18.21 -10.83
C LYS A 60 19.85 17.16 -10.21
N ALA A 61 19.42 15.91 -10.15
CA ALA A 61 20.09 14.80 -9.46
C ALA A 61 21.23 14.18 -10.31
N THR A 62 22.21 14.97 -10.70
CA THR A 62 23.26 14.60 -11.66
C THR A 62 24.19 13.47 -11.18
N ALA A 63 24.35 13.29 -9.86
CA ALA A 63 25.14 12.22 -9.27
C ALA A 63 24.33 10.97 -8.92
N LEU A 64 22.99 11.03 -9.03
CA LEU A 64 22.07 10.01 -8.54
C LEU A 64 22.15 8.72 -9.38
N LYS A 65 22.31 7.59 -8.72
CA LYS A 65 22.40 6.25 -9.32
C LYS A 65 21.22 5.38 -8.96
N VAL A 66 20.64 5.60 -7.76
CA VAL A 66 19.60 4.74 -7.19
C VAL A 66 18.53 5.57 -6.50
N VAL A 67 17.28 5.24 -6.76
CA VAL A 67 16.12 5.68 -5.97
C VAL A 67 15.52 4.47 -5.28
N GLY A 68 15.50 4.46 -3.94
CA GLY A 68 14.84 3.44 -3.13
C GLY A 68 13.51 3.94 -2.59
N ARG A 69 12.41 3.25 -2.89
CA ARG A 69 11.13 3.53 -2.23
C ARG A 69 10.85 2.51 -1.13
N ALA A 70 10.79 2.98 0.12
CA ALA A 70 10.35 2.16 1.25
C ALA A 70 8.82 2.01 1.20
N GLY A 71 8.33 1.11 0.34
CA GLY A 71 6.92 0.85 0.11
C GLY A 71 6.68 -0.05 -1.11
N ASN A 72 5.41 -0.44 -1.30
CA ASN A 72 5.03 -1.41 -2.34
C ASN A 72 4.97 -0.78 -3.75
N GLY A 73 4.29 0.35 -3.89
CA GLY A 73 4.13 1.02 -5.20
C GLY A 73 5.34 1.88 -5.58
N VAL A 74 5.30 2.47 -6.77
CA VAL A 74 6.29 3.43 -7.29
C VAL A 74 5.61 4.63 -7.97
N ASP A 75 4.37 4.89 -7.63
CA ASP A 75 3.49 5.90 -8.22
C ASP A 75 3.97 7.35 -8.09
N ASN A 76 4.81 7.63 -7.09
CA ASN A 76 5.45 8.94 -6.90
C ASN A 76 6.80 9.08 -7.60
N ILE A 77 7.23 8.09 -8.41
CA ILE A 77 8.52 8.08 -9.12
C ILE A 77 8.27 8.01 -10.63
N ASP A 78 8.84 8.95 -11.38
CA ASP A 78 8.83 8.90 -12.84
C ASP A 78 9.84 7.86 -13.34
N LEU A 79 9.33 6.65 -13.57
CA LEU A 79 10.16 5.52 -14.03
C LEU A 79 10.74 5.76 -15.41
N LYS A 80 10.05 6.49 -16.30
CA LYS A 80 10.54 6.78 -17.65
C LYS A 80 11.73 7.74 -17.60
N ALA A 81 11.58 8.82 -16.82
CA ALA A 81 12.63 9.79 -16.62
C ALA A 81 13.85 9.19 -15.89
N ALA A 82 13.65 8.32 -14.91
CA ALA A 82 14.71 7.59 -14.21
C ALA A 82 15.46 6.65 -15.17
N THR A 83 14.73 5.85 -15.95
CA THR A 83 15.31 4.92 -16.91
C THR A 83 16.14 5.65 -17.99
N ALA A 84 15.62 6.76 -18.51
CA ALA A 84 16.32 7.56 -19.52
C ALA A 84 17.68 8.11 -19.01
N ARG A 85 17.81 8.26 -17.68
CA ARG A 85 19.04 8.73 -17.02
C ARG A 85 19.91 7.59 -16.45
N GLY A 86 19.51 6.33 -16.66
CA GLY A 86 20.22 5.17 -16.13
C GLY A 86 20.13 5.02 -14.61
N ILE A 87 19.12 5.64 -13.97
CA ILE A 87 18.89 5.59 -12.52
C ILE A 87 18.08 4.34 -12.20
N ILE A 88 18.60 3.50 -11.30
CA ILE A 88 17.92 2.30 -10.83
C ILE A 88 16.85 2.66 -9.82
N VAL A 89 15.63 2.17 -10.01
CA VAL A 89 14.55 2.32 -9.05
C VAL A 89 14.28 0.98 -8.39
N VAL A 90 14.31 0.95 -7.05
CA VAL A 90 14.00 -0.23 -6.23
C VAL A 90 12.91 0.09 -5.23
N ASN A 91 12.09 -0.91 -4.90
CA ASN A 91 11.04 -0.80 -3.90
C ASN A 91 11.02 -2.01 -2.97
N THR A 92 10.15 -1.97 -1.95
CA THR A 92 9.95 -3.08 -0.99
C THR A 92 8.54 -3.66 -1.15
N PRO A 93 8.29 -4.48 -2.20
CA PRO A 93 6.94 -4.86 -2.62
C PRO A 93 6.20 -5.81 -1.65
N GLU A 94 6.89 -6.35 -0.65
CA GLU A 94 6.31 -7.32 0.29
C GLU A 94 6.22 -6.82 1.73
N SER A 95 6.80 -5.65 2.03
CA SER A 95 7.00 -5.20 3.42
C SER A 95 5.70 -4.89 4.18
N ASN A 96 4.62 -4.53 3.51
CA ASN A 96 3.35 -4.12 4.15
C ASN A 96 2.10 -4.81 3.60
N ILE A 97 2.24 -5.83 2.75
CA ILE A 97 1.08 -6.48 2.12
C ILE A 97 0.15 -7.12 3.15
N MET A 98 0.71 -7.73 4.18
CA MET A 98 -0.08 -8.35 5.25
C MET A 98 -0.83 -7.28 6.05
N ALA A 99 -0.14 -6.22 6.47
CA ALA A 99 -0.74 -5.13 7.23
C ALA A 99 -1.89 -4.44 6.46
N ALA A 100 -1.69 -4.18 5.16
CA ALA A 100 -2.72 -3.60 4.31
C ALA A 100 -3.94 -4.54 4.17
N ALA A 101 -3.70 -5.83 3.97
CA ALA A 101 -4.77 -6.82 3.87
C ALA A 101 -5.55 -6.97 5.20
N GLU A 102 -4.85 -6.93 6.33
CA GLU A 102 -5.47 -6.99 7.66
C GLU A 102 -6.32 -5.76 7.96
N LEU A 103 -5.84 -4.58 7.59
CA LEU A 103 -6.60 -3.34 7.73
C LEU A 103 -7.89 -3.40 6.90
N ALA A 104 -7.82 -3.80 5.63
CA ALA A 104 -9.01 -3.94 4.77
C ALA A 104 -10.07 -4.89 5.36
N VAL A 105 -9.63 -6.02 5.92
CA VAL A 105 -10.54 -6.96 6.60
C VAL A 105 -11.10 -6.38 7.89
N ALA A 106 -10.29 -5.68 8.68
CA ALA A 106 -10.73 -5.00 9.91
C ALA A 106 -11.78 -3.92 9.59
N ASP A 107 -11.57 -3.13 8.54
CA ASP A 107 -12.51 -2.12 8.08
C ASP A 107 -13.85 -2.74 7.65
N ALA A 108 -13.82 -3.87 6.92
CA ALA A 108 -15.02 -4.62 6.57
C ALA A 108 -15.82 -5.02 7.83
N TYR A 109 -15.17 -5.61 8.82
CA TYR A 109 -15.84 -5.93 10.10
C TYR A 109 -16.34 -4.68 10.83
N ALA A 110 -15.54 -3.60 10.87
CA ALA A 110 -15.91 -2.36 11.56
C ALA A 110 -17.18 -1.73 10.97
N ILE A 111 -17.29 -1.70 9.64
CA ILE A 111 -18.44 -1.16 8.93
C ILE A 111 -19.68 -2.04 9.15
N PHE A 112 -19.57 -3.35 8.93
CA PHE A 112 -20.70 -4.27 8.98
C PHE A 112 -21.26 -4.45 10.40
N ARG A 113 -20.42 -4.35 11.41
CA ARG A 113 -20.81 -4.54 12.80
C ARG A 113 -21.00 -3.22 13.57
N ASN A 114 -20.99 -2.07 12.89
CA ASN A 114 -21.12 -0.74 13.51
C ASN A 114 -20.11 -0.53 14.65
N LEU A 115 -18.89 -1.07 14.50
CA LEU A 115 -17.93 -1.17 15.60
C LEU A 115 -17.54 0.21 16.14
N ILE A 116 -17.26 1.16 15.25
CA ILE A 116 -16.82 2.52 15.64
C ILE A 116 -17.90 3.22 16.45
N GLN A 117 -19.14 3.17 15.98
CA GLN A 117 -20.30 3.77 16.66
C GLN A 117 -20.58 3.09 18.00
N ALA A 118 -20.42 1.77 18.08
CA ALA A 118 -20.64 1.03 19.33
C ALA A 118 -19.56 1.35 20.37
N VAL A 119 -18.29 1.46 19.96
CA VAL A 119 -17.17 1.86 20.83
C VAL A 119 -17.38 3.27 21.37
N GLU A 120 -17.75 4.22 20.50
CA GLU A 120 -17.96 5.61 20.89
C GLU A 120 -19.13 5.74 21.88
N ALA A 121 -20.26 5.08 21.62
CA ALA A 121 -21.39 5.05 22.54
C ALA A 121 -21.01 4.42 23.89
N GLY A 122 -20.25 3.33 23.88
CA GLY A 122 -19.77 2.67 25.11
C GLY A 122 -18.87 3.58 25.96
N ARG A 123 -18.03 4.40 25.35
CA ARG A 123 -17.21 5.42 26.06
C ARG A 123 -18.08 6.46 26.79
N HIS A 124 -19.29 6.74 26.28
CA HIS A 124 -20.24 7.65 26.87
C HIS A 124 -21.29 6.94 27.77
N GLY A 125 -21.08 5.67 28.09
CA GLY A 125 -21.95 4.89 28.95
C GLY A 125 -23.29 4.45 28.30
N ASP A 126 -23.41 4.53 26.97
CA ASP A 126 -24.55 4.05 26.22
C ASP A 126 -24.36 2.60 25.75
N PHE A 127 -25.00 1.67 26.46
CA PHE A 127 -24.93 0.23 26.18
C PHE A 127 -26.19 -0.32 25.51
N ARG A 128 -27.02 0.52 24.87
CA ARG A 128 -28.28 0.11 24.21
C ARG A 128 -27.97 -0.68 22.93
N ARG A 129 -27.97 -2.01 23.03
CA ARG A 129 -27.59 -2.95 21.95
C ARG A 129 -28.41 -2.77 20.67
N GLY A 130 -29.68 -2.42 20.76
CA GLY A 130 -30.55 -2.24 19.59
C GLY A 130 -30.16 -1.09 18.65
N ARG A 131 -29.27 -0.17 19.07
CA ARG A 131 -28.77 0.92 18.23
C ARG A 131 -27.68 0.48 17.24
N PHE A 132 -27.06 -0.66 17.48
CA PHE A 132 -25.89 -1.13 16.73
C PHE A 132 -26.14 -2.48 16.08
N ILE A 133 -27.37 -2.68 15.58
CA ILE A 133 -27.72 -3.86 14.78
C ILE A 133 -26.97 -3.75 13.46
N GLY A 134 -25.97 -4.59 13.28
CA GLY A 134 -25.18 -4.69 12.06
C GLY A 134 -25.55 -5.92 11.24
N ASN A 135 -24.81 -6.15 10.19
CA ASN A 135 -24.93 -7.35 9.36
C ASN A 135 -23.82 -8.34 9.71
N GLU A 136 -24.12 -9.62 9.68
CA GLU A 136 -23.11 -10.68 9.73
C GLU A 136 -22.41 -10.79 8.37
N LEU A 137 -21.15 -11.15 8.38
CA LEU A 137 -20.39 -11.41 7.16
C LEU A 137 -20.63 -12.82 6.63
N ASP A 138 -21.03 -13.72 7.52
CA ASP A 138 -21.30 -15.13 7.22
C ASP A 138 -22.26 -15.31 6.04
N GLY A 139 -21.88 -16.12 5.06
CA GLY A 139 -22.66 -16.40 3.85
C GLY A 139 -22.84 -15.22 2.88
N LYS A 140 -22.27 -14.06 3.16
CA LYS A 140 -22.32 -12.89 2.27
C LYS A 140 -21.28 -12.98 1.15
N THR A 141 -21.44 -12.13 0.13
CA THR A 141 -20.53 -12.06 -0.99
C THR A 141 -19.66 -10.80 -0.88
N ALA A 142 -18.35 -11.00 -0.89
CA ALA A 142 -17.37 -9.92 -1.00
C ALA A 142 -16.85 -9.82 -2.43
N GLY A 143 -16.81 -8.60 -2.97
CA GLY A 143 -16.21 -8.29 -4.27
C GLY A 143 -14.85 -7.63 -4.09
N ILE A 144 -13.82 -8.20 -4.72
CA ILE A 144 -12.46 -7.68 -4.69
C ILE A 144 -12.08 -7.10 -6.05
N ILE A 145 -11.70 -5.83 -6.06
CA ILE A 145 -11.19 -5.16 -7.25
C ILE A 145 -9.66 -5.19 -7.18
N GLY A 146 -9.05 -6.03 -8.02
CA GLY A 146 -7.62 -6.29 -8.00
C GLY A 146 -7.25 -7.53 -7.16
N LEU A 147 -6.92 -8.65 -7.81
CA LEU A 147 -6.57 -9.93 -7.17
C LEU A 147 -5.05 -10.15 -7.15
N GLY A 148 -4.28 -9.07 -7.01
CA GLY A 148 -2.84 -9.11 -6.82
C GLY A 148 -2.43 -9.62 -5.42
N ARG A 149 -1.23 -9.26 -4.95
CA ARG A 149 -0.68 -9.74 -3.66
C ARG A 149 -1.60 -9.43 -2.48
N ILE A 150 -2.05 -8.20 -2.33
CA ILE A 150 -2.92 -7.78 -1.20
C ILE A 150 -4.30 -8.39 -1.36
N GLY A 151 -4.95 -8.23 -2.52
CA GLY A 151 -6.29 -8.76 -2.78
C GLY A 151 -6.39 -10.26 -2.57
N SER A 152 -5.36 -11.03 -2.92
CA SER A 152 -5.31 -12.48 -2.68
C SER A 152 -5.27 -12.84 -1.19
N ILE A 153 -4.63 -12.02 -0.35
CA ILE A 153 -4.61 -12.23 1.10
C ILE A 153 -5.97 -11.86 1.70
N VAL A 154 -6.55 -10.73 1.28
CA VAL A 154 -7.91 -10.31 1.69
C VAL A 154 -8.92 -11.40 1.34
N ALA A 155 -8.86 -11.95 0.12
CA ALA A 155 -9.73 -13.03 -0.32
C ALA A 155 -9.69 -14.24 0.64
N ARG A 156 -8.49 -14.73 0.96
CA ARG A 156 -8.32 -15.86 1.87
C ARG A 156 -8.87 -15.56 3.27
N LYS A 157 -8.63 -14.36 3.79
CA LYS A 157 -9.12 -13.95 5.12
C LYS A 157 -10.65 -13.85 5.15
N LEU A 158 -11.29 -13.31 4.12
CA LEU A 158 -12.74 -13.22 4.03
C LEU A 158 -13.40 -14.57 3.79
N MET A 159 -12.80 -15.47 3.00
CA MET A 159 -13.25 -16.87 2.89
C MET A 159 -13.15 -17.60 4.23
N GLY A 160 -12.13 -17.32 5.04
CA GLY A 160 -12.03 -17.82 6.43
C GLY A 160 -13.16 -17.34 7.34
N SER A 161 -13.86 -16.29 6.97
CA SER A 161 -15.08 -15.78 7.63
C SER A 161 -16.37 -16.30 6.98
N ASN A 162 -16.28 -17.40 6.25
CA ASN A 162 -17.37 -18.04 5.52
C ASN A 162 -18.07 -17.15 4.48
N MET A 163 -17.34 -16.18 3.92
CA MET A 163 -17.85 -15.36 2.82
C MET A 163 -17.61 -16.05 1.47
N ARG A 164 -18.51 -15.83 0.53
CA ARG A 164 -18.23 -16.08 -0.88
C ARG A 164 -17.44 -14.93 -1.45
N VAL A 165 -16.30 -15.19 -2.06
CA VAL A 165 -15.45 -14.16 -2.64
C VAL A 165 -15.52 -14.23 -4.16
N ILE A 166 -15.83 -13.08 -4.78
CA ILE A 166 -15.73 -12.85 -6.22
C ILE A 166 -14.70 -11.76 -6.47
N ALA A 167 -14.03 -11.77 -7.61
CA ALA A 167 -13.05 -10.73 -7.90
C ALA A 167 -13.00 -10.36 -9.38
N TYR A 168 -12.62 -9.11 -9.64
CA TYR A 168 -12.30 -8.60 -10.97
C TYR A 168 -10.86 -8.11 -10.99
N ASP A 169 -10.07 -8.63 -11.94
CA ASP A 169 -8.71 -8.16 -12.23
C ASP A 169 -8.42 -8.37 -13.72
N PRO A 170 -8.16 -7.31 -14.50
CA PRO A 170 -7.91 -7.42 -15.94
C PRO A 170 -6.51 -7.96 -16.27
N TYR A 171 -5.59 -8.03 -15.29
CA TYR A 171 -4.19 -8.40 -15.51
C TYR A 171 -3.84 -9.81 -15.01
N ILE A 172 -4.70 -10.39 -14.16
CA ILE A 172 -4.47 -11.70 -13.55
C ILE A 172 -5.16 -12.79 -14.35
N GLY A 173 -4.43 -13.86 -14.66
CA GLY A 173 -4.94 -15.02 -15.38
C GLY A 173 -5.96 -15.86 -14.60
N ALA A 174 -6.86 -16.54 -15.29
CA ALA A 174 -7.93 -17.36 -14.70
C ALA A 174 -7.42 -18.45 -13.74
N GLU A 175 -6.21 -18.97 -13.98
CA GLU A 175 -5.59 -19.98 -13.12
C GLU A 175 -5.40 -19.50 -11.69
N HIS A 176 -5.03 -18.24 -11.49
CA HIS A 176 -4.84 -17.65 -10.16
C HIS A 176 -6.14 -17.57 -9.37
N PHE A 177 -7.25 -17.21 -10.03
CA PHE A 177 -8.59 -17.24 -9.43
C PHE A 177 -8.96 -18.65 -8.96
N ALA A 178 -8.74 -19.63 -9.83
CA ALA A 178 -9.03 -21.03 -9.52
C ALA A 178 -8.19 -21.57 -8.35
N GLN A 179 -6.89 -21.26 -8.31
CA GLN A 179 -5.99 -21.64 -7.22
C GLN A 179 -6.40 -21.05 -5.87
N LEU A 180 -6.98 -19.86 -5.88
CA LEU A 180 -7.48 -19.19 -4.66
C LEU A 180 -8.89 -19.62 -4.27
N GLY A 181 -9.64 -20.30 -5.15
CA GLY A 181 -11.07 -20.59 -4.93
C GLY A 181 -11.96 -19.36 -5.03
N VAL A 182 -11.52 -18.33 -5.78
CA VAL A 182 -12.24 -17.06 -5.99
C VAL A 182 -12.98 -17.10 -7.33
N THR A 183 -14.24 -16.69 -7.35
CA THR A 183 -15.02 -16.60 -8.59
C THR A 183 -14.56 -15.37 -9.37
N ARG A 184 -14.18 -15.56 -10.64
CA ARG A 184 -13.81 -14.45 -11.52
C ARG A 184 -15.06 -13.76 -12.06
N CYS A 185 -15.07 -12.44 -12.01
CA CYS A 185 -15.98 -11.58 -12.77
C CYS A 185 -15.27 -11.06 -14.03
N GLU A 186 -15.97 -11.08 -15.16
CA GLU A 186 -15.39 -10.63 -16.43
C GLU A 186 -15.41 -9.11 -16.57
N THR A 187 -16.32 -8.43 -15.86
CA THR A 187 -16.41 -6.97 -15.84
C THR A 187 -16.53 -6.44 -14.42
N LEU A 188 -16.16 -5.16 -14.25
CA LEU A 188 -16.34 -4.45 -12.97
C LEU A 188 -17.83 -4.33 -12.63
N GLU A 189 -18.71 -4.07 -13.62
CA GLU A 189 -20.14 -3.97 -13.42
C GLU A 189 -20.74 -5.28 -12.89
N GLU A 190 -20.30 -6.41 -13.41
CA GLU A 190 -20.73 -7.72 -12.91
C GLU A 190 -20.39 -7.87 -11.42
N LEU A 191 -19.16 -7.56 -11.03
CA LEU A 191 -18.71 -7.61 -9.64
C LEU A 191 -19.58 -6.72 -8.76
N LEU A 192 -19.79 -5.46 -9.16
CA LEU A 192 -20.55 -4.47 -8.39
C LEU A 192 -22.03 -4.86 -8.18
N ARG A 193 -22.63 -5.59 -9.14
CA ARG A 193 -24.02 -6.08 -9.01
C ARG A 193 -24.15 -7.28 -8.07
N LEU A 194 -23.10 -8.09 -7.93
CA LEU A 194 -23.14 -9.35 -7.19
C LEU A 194 -22.64 -9.24 -5.74
N SER A 195 -21.87 -8.24 -5.44
CA SER A 195 -21.23 -8.08 -4.14
C SER A 195 -21.96 -7.09 -3.24
N LEU A 196 -21.91 -7.36 -1.94
CA LEU A 196 -22.42 -6.49 -0.89
C LEU A 196 -21.31 -5.53 -0.39
N ILE A 197 -20.04 -5.95 -0.47
CA ILE A 197 -18.86 -5.18 -0.10
C ILE A 197 -17.90 -5.14 -1.28
N HIS A 198 -17.37 -3.96 -1.54
CA HIS A 198 -16.31 -3.73 -2.51
C HIS A 198 -15.03 -3.34 -1.77
N ILE A 199 -13.95 -4.05 -2.03
CA ILE A 199 -12.62 -3.84 -1.45
C ILE A 199 -11.58 -3.81 -2.57
#